data_67eb97c0800df3063a2dc3ba8370990a
#
_entry.id   67eb97c0800df3063a2dc3ba8370990a
#
_cell.length_a   1.000
_cell.length_b   1.000
_cell.length_c   1.000
_cell.angle_alpha   90.00
_cell.angle_beta   90.00
_cell.angle_gamma   90.00
#
_symmetry.space_group_name_H-M   'P 1'
#
loop_
_entity.id
_entity.type
_entity.pdbx_description
1 polymer ?
#
loop_
_entity_poly.entity_id
_entity_poly.type
_entity_poly.pdbx_seq_one_letter_code
_entity_poly.pdbx_strand_id
1 'polypeptide(L)'
;MYTERENFLRTLSGDHPDRFVNEWEPFMLLDDDPLLRYTRGGIREKGKHLHDAFGTYVMWPEDQDFAMPHVTEDCKAVPDITEWKKYYKKPDLSLANRDEDWAPFLQKVPAVDRNEKV
;
A
#
# COMPACT_ATOMS: atom_id res chain seq x y z
N MET A 1 5.62 12.95 29.14
CA MET A 1 4.74 12.80 27.96
C MET A 1 5.19 11.52 27.25
N TYR A 2 4.28 10.59 27.02
CA TYR A 2 4.58 9.33 26.34
C TYR A 2 4.82 9.56 24.85
N THR A 3 5.62 8.69 24.23
CA THR A 3 5.79 8.66 22.76
C THR A 3 4.48 8.25 22.08
N GLU A 4 4.40 8.42 20.75
CA GLU A 4 3.24 7.96 19.97
C GLU A 4 3.04 6.45 20.11
N ARG A 5 4.13 5.70 20.08
CA ARG A 5 4.12 4.25 20.29
C ARG A 5 3.63 3.87 21.69
N GLU A 6 4.13 4.52 22.73
CA GLU A 6 3.71 4.23 24.12
C GLU A 6 2.23 4.54 24.32
N ASN A 7 1.74 5.68 23.83
CA ASN A 7 0.32 6.03 23.89
C ASN A 7 -0.55 5.02 23.15
N PHE A 8 -0.11 4.56 21.97
CA PHE A 8 -0.80 3.53 21.20
C PHE A 8 -0.89 2.20 21.97
N LEU A 9 0.24 1.71 22.48
CA LEU A 9 0.28 0.45 23.23
C LEU A 9 -0.54 0.51 24.52
N ARG A 10 -0.49 1.64 25.24
CA ARG A 10 -1.32 1.87 26.43
C ARG A 10 -2.81 1.89 26.10
N THR A 11 -3.19 2.50 24.99
CA THR A 11 -4.58 2.49 24.50
C THR A 11 -5.04 1.05 24.23
N LEU A 12 -4.21 0.22 23.57
CA LEU A 12 -4.54 -1.18 23.28
C LEU A 12 -4.65 -2.06 24.53
N SER A 13 -3.83 -1.80 25.54
CA SER A 13 -3.84 -2.58 26.79
C SER A 13 -4.90 -2.12 27.80
N GLY A 14 -5.64 -1.03 27.50
CA GLY A 14 -6.58 -0.42 28.46
C GLY A 14 -5.90 0.29 29.61
N ASP A 15 -4.60 0.57 29.50
CA ASP A 15 -3.85 1.40 30.43
C ASP A 15 -4.09 2.90 30.11
N HIS A 16 -3.68 3.78 31.01
CA HIS A 16 -3.94 5.21 30.88
C HIS A 16 -2.92 5.91 29.97
N PRO A 17 -3.24 6.14 28.66
CA PRO A 17 -2.43 6.98 27.79
C PRO A 17 -2.54 8.45 28.26
N ASP A 18 -1.55 9.29 27.98
CA ASP A 18 -1.69 10.73 28.23
C ASP A 18 -2.47 11.45 27.13
N ARG A 19 -2.60 10.83 25.94
CA ARG A 19 -3.50 11.20 24.85
C ARG A 19 -3.81 10.02 23.94
N PHE A 20 -4.87 10.10 23.19
CA PHE A 20 -5.08 9.22 22.05
C PHE A 20 -4.19 9.64 20.88
N VAL A 21 -3.73 8.67 20.09
CA VAL A 21 -2.97 8.91 18.88
C VAL A 21 -3.88 8.84 17.66
N ASN A 22 -3.55 9.59 16.61
CA ASN A 22 -4.22 9.47 15.34
C ASN A 22 -3.88 8.12 14.67
N GLU A 23 -4.71 7.71 13.71
CA GLU A 23 -4.66 6.40 13.07
C GLU A 23 -3.25 5.97 12.62
N TRP A 24 -2.48 6.89 12.02
CA TRP A 24 -1.18 6.58 11.41
C TRP A 24 0.04 7.07 12.21
N GLU A 25 -0.16 7.90 13.23
CA GLU A 25 0.92 8.46 14.03
C GLU A 25 1.90 7.43 14.60
N PRO A 26 1.44 6.30 15.19
CA PRO A 26 2.33 5.34 15.83
C PRO A 26 3.04 4.40 14.82
N PHE A 27 2.72 4.49 13.53
CA PHE A 27 3.23 3.58 12.53
C PHE A 27 4.28 4.22 11.61
N MET A 28 5.25 3.41 11.18
CA MET A 28 6.09 3.72 10.04
C MET A 28 5.68 2.81 8.88
N LEU A 29 5.06 3.41 7.87
CA LEU A 29 4.65 2.67 6.68
C LEU A 29 5.82 2.53 5.70
N LEU A 30 6.16 1.30 5.36
CA LEU A 30 7.12 0.96 4.32
C LEU A 30 6.33 0.42 3.12
N ASP A 31 5.82 1.31 2.28
CA ASP A 31 4.84 1.06 1.24
C ASP A 31 5.41 1.00 -0.18
N ASP A 32 6.74 1.07 -0.33
CA ASP A 32 7.42 1.09 -1.62
C ASP A 32 8.26 -0.17 -1.89
N ASP A 33 7.86 -1.30 -1.30
CA ASP A 33 8.50 -2.57 -1.59
C ASP A 33 8.35 -2.95 -3.09
N PRO A 34 9.30 -3.74 -3.64
CA PRO A 34 9.31 -4.08 -5.06
C PRO A 34 8.05 -4.82 -5.51
N LEU A 35 7.46 -5.65 -4.65
CA LEU A 35 6.26 -6.42 -4.97
C LEU A 35 5.05 -5.51 -5.09
N LEU A 36 4.85 -4.60 -4.15
CA LEU A 36 3.77 -3.62 -4.19
C LEU A 36 3.92 -2.68 -5.40
N ARG A 37 5.15 -2.22 -5.65
CA ARG A 37 5.47 -1.39 -6.82
C ARG A 37 5.15 -2.10 -8.13
N TYR A 38 5.50 -3.37 -8.25
CA TYR A 38 5.21 -4.18 -9.42
C TYR A 38 3.71 -4.46 -9.57
N THR A 39 3.04 -4.91 -8.50
CA THR A 39 1.65 -5.35 -8.59
C THR A 39 0.67 -4.20 -8.71
N ARG A 40 0.90 -3.08 -8.01
CA ARG A 40 0.01 -1.92 -8.01
C ARG A 40 0.44 -0.78 -8.93
N GLY A 41 1.63 -0.86 -9.50
CA GLY A 41 2.10 0.04 -10.55
C GLY A 41 2.17 1.53 -10.21
N GLY A 42 2.13 1.92 -8.99
CA GLY A 42 2.33 3.27 -8.42
C GLY A 42 2.14 4.48 -9.35
N ILE A 43 0.91 4.94 -9.58
CA ILE A 43 0.69 6.23 -10.22
C ILE A 43 1.25 7.33 -9.30
N ARG A 44 2.13 8.18 -9.84
CA ARG A 44 2.82 9.25 -9.10
C ARG A 44 2.40 10.65 -9.53
N GLU A 45 1.50 10.78 -10.51
CA GLU A 45 1.06 12.05 -11.08
C GLU A 45 -0.45 12.09 -11.22
N LYS A 46 -1.04 13.24 -10.88
CA LYS A 46 -2.45 13.52 -11.12
C LYS A 46 -2.76 13.46 -12.63
N GLY A 47 -3.98 13.08 -12.96
CA GLY A 47 -4.45 12.92 -14.36
C GLY A 47 -3.93 11.65 -15.06
N LYS A 48 -3.03 10.88 -14.44
CA LYS A 48 -2.52 9.63 -15.02
C LYS A 48 -3.38 8.43 -14.65
N HIS A 49 -3.31 7.41 -15.50
CA HIS A 49 -3.98 6.12 -15.28
C HIS A 49 -3.10 4.97 -15.78
N LEU A 50 -3.35 3.78 -15.25
CA LEU A 50 -2.72 2.54 -15.69
C LEU A 50 -3.63 1.34 -15.36
N HIS A 51 -3.27 0.18 -15.89
CA HIS A 51 -3.74 -1.09 -15.36
C HIS A 51 -2.65 -1.69 -14.49
N ASP A 52 -3.00 -2.10 -13.27
CA ASP A 52 -2.07 -2.81 -12.39
C ASP A 52 -1.79 -4.23 -12.92
N ALA A 53 -0.91 -4.98 -12.24
CA ALA A 53 -0.55 -6.33 -12.68
C ALA A 53 -1.71 -7.34 -12.62
N PHE A 54 -2.80 -7.03 -11.94
CA PHE A 54 -4.03 -7.83 -11.91
C PHE A 54 -5.05 -7.39 -12.95
N GLY A 55 -4.75 -6.35 -13.73
CA GLY A 55 -5.63 -5.77 -14.74
C GLY A 55 -6.64 -4.75 -14.17
N THR A 56 -6.51 -4.34 -12.91
CA THR A 56 -7.37 -3.32 -12.33
C THR A 56 -7.04 -1.96 -12.91
N TYR A 57 -8.05 -1.25 -13.40
CA TYR A 57 -7.88 0.13 -13.84
C TYR A 57 -7.74 1.06 -12.65
N VAL A 58 -6.62 1.75 -12.58
CA VAL A 58 -6.27 2.70 -11.51
C VAL A 58 -6.01 4.06 -12.14
N MET A 59 -6.58 5.11 -11.57
CA MET A 59 -6.31 6.49 -11.99
C MET A 59 -6.12 7.39 -10.78
N TRP A 60 -5.44 8.52 -11.01
CA TRP A 60 -5.35 9.62 -10.05
C TRP A 60 -6.11 10.82 -10.62
N PRO A 61 -7.38 11.03 -10.23
CA PRO A 61 -8.15 12.19 -10.65
C PRO A 61 -7.50 13.51 -10.23
N GLU A 62 -7.70 14.58 -10.99
CA GLU A 62 -7.14 15.90 -10.71
C GLU A 62 -7.65 16.49 -9.38
N ASP A 63 -8.88 16.16 -9.01
CA ASP A 63 -9.59 16.64 -7.81
C ASP A 63 -9.38 15.76 -6.57
N GLN A 64 -8.52 14.73 -6.64
CA GLN A 64 -8.27 13.82 -5.52
C GLN A 64 -6.80 13.85 -5.08
N ASP A 65 -6.58 13.49 -3.81
CA ASP A 65 -5.23 13.53 -3.22
C ASP A 65 -4.40 12.27 -3.45
N PHE A 66 -5.01 11.21 -3.99
CA PHE A 66 -4.34 9.92 -4.23
C PHE A 66 -4.98 9.14 -5.38
N ALA A 67 -4.20 8.20 -5.92
CA ALA A 67 -4.65 7.28 -6.94
C ALA A 67 -5.53 6.17 -6.35
N MET A 68 -6.60 5.82 -7.06
CA MET A 68 -7.55 4.79 -6.65
C MET A 68 -7.92 3.86 -7.81
N PRO A 69 -8.37 2.62 -7.54
CA PRO A 69 -9.11 1.84 -8.52
C PRO A 69 -10.33 2.62 -9.01
N HIS A 70 -10.48 2.75 -10.32
CA HIS A 70 -11.59 3.46 -10.95
C HIS A 70 -12.22 2.55 -12.00
N VAL A 71 -12.98 1.57 -11.52
CA VAL A 71 -13.53 0.51 -12.37
C VAL A 71 -14.94 0.88 -12.81
N THR A 72 -15.11 1.06 -14.11
CA THR A 72 -16.39 1.26 -14.79
C THR A 72 -16.77 0.00 -15.59
N GLU A 73 -17.98 -0.04 -16.15
CA GLU A 73 -18.46 -1.21 -16.92
C GLU A 73 -17.54 -1.61 -18.08
N ASP A 74 -16.93 -0.63 -18.73
CA ASP A 74 -16.10 -0.80 -19.93
C ASP A 74 -14.63 -1.15 -19.62
N CYS A 75 -14.20 -1.02 -18.36
CA CYS A 75 -12.81 -1.31 -17.94
C CYS A 75 -12.67 -2.41 -16.87
N LYS A 76 -13.70 -3.23 -16.69
CA LYS A 76 -13.65 -4.38 -15.78
C LYS A 76 -12.64 -5.41 -16.27
N ALA A 77 -11.67 -5.77 -15.41
CA ALA A 77 -10.74 -6.87 -15.67
C ALA A 77 -11.47 -8.23 -15.74
N VAL A 78 -12.53 -8.39 -14.96
CA VAL A 78 -13.41 -9.57 -14.94
C VAL A 78 -14.85 -9.11 -15.16
N PRO A 79 -15.34 -9.13 -16.41
CA PRO A 79 -16.70 -8.67 -16.72
C PRO A 79 -17.79 -9.54 -16.11
N ASP A 80 -17.57 -10.83 -16.00
CA ASP A 80 -18.48 -11.80 -15.40
C ASP A 80 -17.75 -12.65 -14.37
N ILE A 81 -18.15 -12.52 -13.12
CA ILE A 81 -17.53 -13.25 -12.01
C ILE A 81 -17.71 -14.78 -12.11
N THR A 82 -18.75 -15.24 -12.76
CA THR A 82 -18.99 -16.68 -12.95
C THR A 82 -17.97 -17.29 -13.90
N GLU A 83 -17.38 -16.48 -14.78
CA GLU A 83 -16.35 -16.86 -15.74
C GLU A 83 -14.94 -16.33 -15.37
N TRP A 84 -14.70 -15.96 -14.12
CA TRP A 84 -13.47 -15.29 -13.70
C TRP A 84 -12.19 -16.00 -14.15
N LYS A 85 -12.16 -17.32 -14.21
CA LYS A 85 -11.00 -18.12 -14.67
C LYS A 85 -10.59 -17.83 -16.10
N LYS A 86 -11.52 -17.37 -16.94
CA LYS A 86 -11.29 -17.01 -18.33
C LYS A 86 -10.54 -15.68 -18.46
N TYR A 87 -10.80 -14.75 -17.56
CA TYR A 87 -10.31 -13.38 -17.63
C TYR A 87 -9.13 -13.12 -16.70
N TYR A 88 -9.12 -13.74 -15.52
CA TYR A 88 -8.07 -13.51 -14.53
C TYR A 88 -6.72 -14.07 -15.01
N LYS A 89 -5.71 -13.21 -14.95
CA LYS A 89 -4.32 -13.57 -15.21
C LYS A 89 -3.51 -13.38 -13.93
N LYS A 90 -2.89 -14.44 -13.44
CA LYS A 90 -1.98 -14.36 -12.31
C LYS A 90 -0.75 -13.54 -12.70
N PRO A 91 -0.38 -12.48 -11.96
CA PRO A 91 0.86 -11.75 -12.19
C PRO A 91 2.10 -12.66 -12.09
N ASP A 92 3.08 -12.41 -12.91
CA ASP A 92 4.38 -13.08 -12.79
C ASP A 92 5.22 -12.39 -11.70
N LEU A 93 5.12 -12.89 -10.48
CA LEU A 93 5.80 -12.32 -9.31
C LEU A 93 7.33 -12.50 -9.36
N SER A 94 7.87 -13.31 -10.26
CA SER A 94 9.32 -13.45 -10.41
C SER A 94 9.98 -12.15 -10.89
N LEU A 95 9.22 -11.29 -11.57
CA LEU A 95 9.68 -9.98 -12.04
C LEU A 95 9.93 -8.97 -10.90
N ALA A 96 9.37 -9.24 -9.71
CA ALA A 96 9.55 -8.40 -8.52
C ALA A 96 10.38 -9.08 -7.42
N ASN A 97 11.07 -10.16 -7.73
CA ASN A 97 11.77 -10.98 -6.74
C ASN A 97 13.29 -11.03 -6.97
N ARG A 98 13.88 -9.95 -7.49
CA ARG A 98 15.31 -9.84 -7.65
C ARG A 98 15.93 -9.17 -6.42
N ASP A 99 17.03 -9.72 -5.91
CA ASP A 99 17.72 -9.19 -4.74
C ASP A 99 18.09 -7.71 -4.89
N GLU A 100 18.48 -7.30 -6.11
CA GLU A 100 18.82 -5.91 -6.42
C GLU A 100 17.64 -4.93 -6.26
N ASP A 101 16.41 -5.38 -6.50
CA ASP A 101 15.22 -4.55 -6.33
C ASP A 101 14.84 -4.40 -4.84
N TRP A 102 15.13 -5.42 -4.03
CA TRP A 102 14.85 -5.43 -2.59
C TRP A 102 15.90 -4.71 -1.75
N ALA A 103 17.15 -4.63 -2.19
CA ALA A 103 18.23 -4.06 -1.40
C ALA A 103 17.94 -2.62 -0.91
N PRO A 104 17.42 -1.67 -1.73
CA PRO A 104 17.09 -0.33 -1.26
C PRO A 104 15.96 -0.31 -0.23
N PHE A 105 14.97 -1.20 -0.39
CA PHE A 105 13.86 -1.32 0.55
C PHE A 105 14.33 -1.89 1.89
N LEU A 106 15.12 -2.95 1.88
CA LEU A 106 15.62 -3.60 3.07
C LEU A 106 16.51 -2.68 3.92
N GLN A 107 17.19 -1.70 3.32
CA GLN A 107 17.96 -0.69 4.05
C GLN A 107 17.09 0.24 4.91
N LYS A 108 15.80 0.41 4.58
CA LYS A 108 14.87 1.24 5.35
C LYS A 108 14.40 0.56 6.63
N VAL A 109 14.33 -0.78 6.65
CA VAL A 109 13.81 -1.54 7.79
C VAL A 109 14.57 -1.28 9.09
N PRO A 110 15.93 -1.34 9.12
CA PRO A 110 16.69 -1.03 10.34
C PRO A 110 16.72 0.46 10.70
N ALA A 111 16.33 1.35 9.77
CA ALA A 111 16.28 2.78 10.03
C ALA A 111 15.02 3.21 10.80
N VAL A 112 14.02 2.33 10.95
CA VAL A 112 12.81 2.61 11.74
C VAL A 112 13.16 2.67 13.23
N ASP A 113 12.92 3.82 13.87
CA ASP A 113 13.05 3.94 15.32
C ASP A 113 11.90 3.21 16.02
N ARG A 114 12.22 2.03 16.52
CA ARG A 114 11.25 1.15 17.19
C ARG A 114 10.94 1.57 18.64
N ASN A 115 11.52 2.63 19.14
CA ASN A 115 11.12 3.23 20.40
C ASN A 115 9.96 4.22 20.21
N GLU A 116 9.88 4.81 19.01
CA GLU A 116 8.85 5.80 18.68
C GLU A 116 7.73 5.23 17.78
N LYS A 117 8.04 4.25 16.94
CA LYS A 117 7.10 3.67 15.95
C LYS A 117 6.86 2.17 16.20
N VAL A 118 5.71 1.71 15.74
CA VAL A 118 5.26 0.31 15.77
C VAL A 118 5.52 -0.35 14.41
#